data_20847e0c4db6b165421429c608711906
#
_entry.id   20847e0c4db6b165421429c608711906
#
_cell.length_a   1.000
_cell.length_b   1.000
_cell.length_c   1.000
_cell.angle_alpha   90.00
_cell.angle_beta   90.00
_cell.angle_gamma   90.00
#
_symmetry.space_group_name_H-M   'P 1'
#
loop_
_entity.id
_entity.type
_entity.pdbx_description
1 polymer ?
#
loop_
_entity_poly.entity_id
_entity_poly.type
_entity_poly.pdbx_seq_one_letter_code
_entity_poly.pdbx_strand_id
1 'polypeptide(L)'
;MRRKYCFFDYDGTLRSRALDAIPPSARAALDKLRENGHFVALATGRLQSDALAVLAPQNIDTMVADGGNSITIDGELVSIEGMPLAPSRAFVHRLDANGWAWAVNHENARTCLTRDERYANLVSNLYYTPIIDPTLDIDTLDPIYKIFVPCKTGEERSIDFTGVTWARYSDELVYVEPTDKARGIRKMMALLDAPIEDVIVFGDGTNDVDMFRPEWTCVAMGNAVPELKERADLVTTSVDDDGIWNGCVKLGLIEG
;
A
#
# COMPACT_ATOMS: atom_id res chain seq x y z
N MET A 1 -9.96 23.87 16.33
CA MET A 1 -9.86 22.41 16.53
C MET A 1 -8.38 22.01 16.51
N ARG A 2 -7.93 21.02 17.31
CA ARG A 2 -6.54 20.52 17.24
C ARG A 2 -6.32 19.84 15.87
N ARG A 3 -5.20 20.15 15.20
CA ARG A 3 -4.84 19.55 13.92
C ARG A 3 -4.73 18.03 14.07
N LYS A 4 -5.35 17.28 13.16
CA LYS A 4 -5.23 15.83 13.03
C LYS A 4 -4.48 15.46 11.76
N TYR A 5 -3.88 14.27 11.76
CA TYR A 5 -3.11 13.71 10.65
C TYR A 5 -3.83 12.46 10.14
N CYS A 6 -4.61 12.65 9.07
CA CYS A 6 -5.51 11.63 8.54
C CYS A 6 -4.82 10.85 7.42
N PHE A 7 -4.64 9.55 7.62
CA PHE A 7 -4.08 8.63 6.64
C PHE A 7 -5.17 7.70 6.11
N PHE A 8 -5.28 7.61 4.81
CA PHE A 8 -6.30 6.81 4.15
C PHE A 8 -5.64 5.71 3.32
N ASP A 9 -6.08 4.47 3.46
CA ASP A 9 -5.83 3.50 2.41
C ASP A 9 -6.56 3.91 1.12
N TYR A 10 -6.18 3.32 0.00
CA TYR A 10 -6.72 3.72 -1.29
C TYR A 10 -7.81 2.77 -1.80
N ASP A 11 -7.48 1.51 -2.07
CA ASP A 11 -8.34 0.57 -2.79
C ASP A 11 -9.41 -0.10 -1.91
N GLY A 12 -10.62 0.43 -1.88
CA GLY A 12 -11.73 -0.02 -1.02
C GLY A 12 -11.96 0.91 0.18
N THR A 13 -11.08 1.90 0.36
CA THR A 13 -11.20 2.93 1.40
C THR A 13 -11.50 4.29 0.78
N LEU A 14 -10.58 4.91 0.03
CA LEU A 14 -10.85 6.13 -0.75
C LEU A 14 -11.48 5.83 -2.10
N ARG A 15 -11.01 4.81 -2.80
CA ARG A 15 -11.48 4.44 -4.13
C ARG A 15 -12.51 3.33 -4.04
N SER A 16 -13.70 3.58 -4.58
CA SER A 16 -14.71 2.57 -4.82
C SER A 16 -14.30 1.67 -5.99
N ARG A 17 -14.36 0.36 -5.79
CA ARG A 17 -14.15 -0.62 -6.87
C ARG A 17 -15.32 -0.64 -7.84
N ALA A 18 -16.54 -0.37 -7.35
CA ALA A 18 -17.74 -0.33 -8.17
C ALA A 18 -17.76 0.87 -9.13
N LEU A 19 -17.30 2.05 -8.65
CA LEU A 19 -17.22 3.27 -9.44
C LEU A 19 -15.93 3.39 -10.25
N ASP A 20 -14.92 2.60 -9.91
CA ASP A 20 -13.53 2.76 -10.38
C ASP A 20 -12.96 4.19 -10.16
N ALA A 21 -13.43 4.85 -9.10
CA ALA A 21 -13.10 6.24 -8.79
C ALA A 21 -13.24 6.54 -7.29
N ILE A 22 -12.71 7.69 -6.86
CA ILE A 22 -12.98 8.26 -5.53
C ILE A 22 -14.41 8.82 -5.55
N PRO A 23 -15.32 8.37 -4.65
CA PRO A 23 -16.67 8.91 -4.55
C PRO A 23 -16.66 10.42 -4.31
N PRO A 24 -17.66 11.18 -4.85
CA PRO A 24 -17.74 12.62 -4.63
C PRO A 24 -17.76 13.04 -3.16
N SER A 25 -18.42 12.29 -2.30
CA SER A 25 -18.47 12.53 -0.86
C SER A 25 -17.10 12.35 -0.18
N ALA A 26 -16.34 11.31 -0.58
CA ALA A 26 -14.99 11.10 -0.07
C ALA A 26 -14.08 12.27 -0.49
N ARG A 27 -14.17 12.73 -1.74
CA ARG A 27 -13.44 13.90 -2.23
C ARG A 27 -13.78 15.16 -1.45
N ALA A 28 -15.08 15.43 -1.24
CA ALA A 28 -15.55 16.55 -0.45
C ALA A 28 -15.04 16.48 1.01
N ALA A 29 -14.99 15.28 1.60
CA ALA A 29 -14.44 15.09 2.94
C ALA A 29 -12.95 15.45 3.01
N LEU A 30 -12.13 15.03 2.02
CA LEU A 30 -10.70 15.38 1.99
C LEU A 30 -10.51 16.91 1.87
N ASP A 31 -11.32 17.59 1.06
CA ASP A 31 -11.25 19.04 0.90
C ASP A 31 -11.64 19.76 2.21
N LYS A 32 -12.73 19.30 2.86
CA LYS A 32 -13.15 19.85 4.17
C LYS A 32 -12.11 19.62 5.27
N LEU A 33 -11.46 18.47 5.30
CA LEU A 33 -10.36 18.19 6.24
C LEU A 33 -9.23 19.21 6.07
N ARG A 34 -8.83 19.51 4.83
CA ARG A 34 -7.79 20.51 4.53
C ARG A 34 -8.24 21.92 4.90
N GLU A 35 -9.47 22.31 4.56
CA GLU A 35 -10.07 23.61 4.94
C GLU A 35 -10.06 23.81 6.46
N ASN A 36 -10.29 22.73 7.24
CA ASN A 36 -10.25 22.74 8.70
C ASN A 36 -8.81 22.66 9.27
N GLY A 37 -7.78 22.66 8.41
CA GLY A 37 -6.38 22.65 8.81
C GLY A 37 -5.82 21.27 9.20
N HIS A 38 -6.54 20.18 8.91
CA HIS A 38 -6.05 18.82 9.09
C HIS A 38 -5.06 18.44 8.00
N PHE A 39 -4.12 17.55 8.34
CA PHE A 39 -3.21 16.94 7.39
C PHE A 39 -3.87 15.72 6.73
N VAL A 40 -3.74 15.60 5.42
CA VAL A 40 -4.34 14.51 4.63
C VAL A 40 -3.25 13.80 3.85
N ALA A 41 -3.11 12.52 4.07
CA ALA A 41 -2.14 11.67 3.38
C ALA A 41 -2.74 10.32 3.00
N LEU A 42 -2.15 9.70 2.01
CA LEU A 42 -2.43 8.31 1.65
C LEU A 42 -1.54 7.34 2.43
N ALA A 43 -2.00 6.10 2.67
CA ALA A 43 -1.18 4.99 3.15
C ALA A 43 -1.48 3.74 2.30
N THR A 44 -0.63 3.44 1.31
CA THR A 44 -0.93 2.46 0.26
C THR A 44 0.21 1.44 0.04
N GLY A 45 -0.16 0.23 -0.41
CA GLY A 45 0.80 -0.75 -0.95
C GLY A 45 1.25 -0.45 -2.38
N ARG A 46 0.62 0.52 -3.07
CA ARG A 46 0.98 0.87 -4.44
C ARG A 46 2.41 1.39 -4.54
N LEU A 47 3.03 1.20 -5.71
CA LEU A 47 4.31 1.80 -6.06
C LEU A 47 4.19 3.34 -5.97
N GLN A 48 5.17 4.00 -5.35
CA GLN A 48 5.14 5.44 -5.09
C GLN A 48 4.96 6.27 -6.37
N SER A 49 5.76 6.01 -7.41
CA SER A 49 5.69 6.78 -8.66
C SER A 49 4.35 6.63 -9.37
N ASP A 50 3.75 5.43 -9.33
CA ASP A 50 2.44 5.17 -9.92
C ASP A 50 1.31 5.82 -9.11
N ALA A 51 1.35 5.69 -7.78
CA ALA A 51 0.39 6.34 -6.90
C ALA A 51 0.42 7.86 -7.06
N LEU A 52 1.61 8.46 -7.10
CA LEU A 52 1.78 9.90 -7.31
C LEU A 52 1.24 10.35 -8.68
N ALA A 53 1.59 9.63 -9.76
CA ALA A 53 1.13 9.97 -11.10
C ALA A 53 -0.40 9.95 -11.25
N VAL A 54 -1.08 9.02 -10.57
CA VAL A 54 -2.55 8.88 -10.61
C VAL A 54 -3.24 9.88 -9.68
N LEU A 55 -2.66 10.20 -8.53
CA LEU A 55 -3.36 10.87 -7.43
C LEU A 55 -2.98 12.36 -7.27
N ALA A 56 -1.77 12.78 -7.66
CA ALA A 56 -1.39 14.20 -7.61
C ALA A 56 -2.33 15.10 -8.45
N PRO A 57 -2.78 14.70 -9.66
CA PRO A 57 -3.78 15.47 -10.40
C PRO A 57 -5.14 15.60 -9.68
N GLN A 58 -5.36 14.80 -8.63
CA GLN A 58 -6.55 14.79 -7.80
C GLN A 58 -6.32 15.49 -6.46
N ASN A 59 -5.21 16.25 -6.33
CA ASN A 59 -4.82 16.94 -5.09
C ASN A 59 -4.52 15.98 -3.93
N ILE A 60 -3.97 14.78 -4.25
CA ILE A 60 -3.49 13.79 -3.26
C ILE A 60 -2.04 13.49 -3.62
N ASP A 61 -1.12 14.27 -3.08
CA ASP A 61 0.30 14.28 -3.40
C ASP A 61 1.20 14.01 -2.19
N THR A 62 0.61 13.72 -1.04
CA THR A 62 1.29 13.33 0.18
C THR A 62 0.92 11.91 0.56
N MET A 63 1.93 11.04 0.71
CA MET A 63 1.67 9.62 0.91
C MET A 63 2.79 8.85 1.59
N VAL A 64 2.39 7.81 2.30
CA VAL A 64 3.18 6.64 2.65
C VAL A 64 2.82 5.57 1.63
N ALA A 65 3.75 5.19 0.75
CA ALA A 65 3.53 4.20 -0.30
C ALA A 65 4.48 3.01 -0.17
N ASP A 66 4.46 2.07 -1.13
CA ASP A 66 5.26 0.84 -1.11
C ASP A 66 5.14 0.07 0.21
N GLY A 67 3.89 -0.03 0.74
CA GLY A 67 3.62 -0.74 1.99
C GLY A 67 4.35 -0.18 3.22
N GLY A 68 4.68 1.12 3.21
CA GLY A 68 5.38 1.79 4.31
C GLY A 68 6.85 2.13 4.04
N ASN A 69 7.37 1.75 2.87
CA ASN A 69 8.79 1.92 2.54
C ASN A 69 9.11 3.24 1.81
N SER A 70 8.11 3.97 1.32
CA SER A 70 8.34 5.27 0.71
C SER A 70 7.50 6.37 1.36
N ILE A 71 8.05 7.58 1.37
CA ILE A 71 7.43 8.80 1.90
C ILE A 71 7.53 9.89 0.86
N THR A 72 6.38 10.42 0.49
CA THR A 72 6.23 11.61 -0.37
C THR A 72 5.47 12.67 0.40
N ILE A 73 5.95 13.90 0.40
CA ILE A 73 5.30 15.06 1.05
C ILE A 73 5.19 16.16 0.00
N ASP A 74 3.99 16.68 -0.22
CA ASP A 74 3.69 17.76 -1.17
C ASP A 74 4.27 17.47 -2.58
N GLY A 75 4.13 16.21 -3.03
CA GLY A 75 4.61 15.73 -4.33
C GLY A 75 6.11 15.40 -4.40
N GLU A 76 6.89 15.72 -3.38
CA GLU A 76 8.32 15.44 -3.34
C GLU A 76 8.62 14.10 -2.66
N LEU A 77 9.37 13.23 -3.32
CA LEU A 77 9.85 11.96 -2.76
C LEU A 77 10.93 12.24 -1.71
N VAL A 78 10.58 12.10 -0.43
CA VAL A 78 11.49 12.34 0.71
C VAL A 78 12.38 11.13 0.98
N SER A 79 11.82 9.92 0.88
CA SER A 79 12.59 8.68 1.04
C SER A 79 11.90 7.51 0.37
N ILE A 80 12.72 6.57 -0.11
CA ILE A 80 12.29 5.25 -0.56
C ILE A 80 13.32 4.21 -0.11
N GLU A 81 12.87 3.12 0.47
CA GLU A 81 13.71 2.04 1.00
C GLU A 81 13.38 0.72 0.31
N GLY A 82 14.40 -0.04 -0.06
CA GLY A 82 14.24 -1.41 -0.52
C GLY A 82 13.86 -2.37 0.62
N MET A 83 13.45 -3.56 0.24
CA MET A 83 13.34 -4.69 1.18
C MET A 83 14.73 -5.10 1.69
N PRO A 84 14.82 -5.77 2.86
CA PRO A 84 16.07 -6.33 3.35
C PRO A 84 16.70 -7.27 2.30
N LEU A 85 17.91 -6.96 1.83
CA LEU A 85 18.55 -7.65 0.70
C LEU A 85 18.81 -9.14 0.98
N ALA A 86 19.36 -9.47 2.15
CA ALA A 86 19.72 -10.84 2.46
C ALA A 86 18.52 -11.81 2.42
N PRO A 87 17.38 -11.56 3.10
CA PRO A 87 16.22 -12.45 2.99
C PRO A 87 15.58 -12.43 1.60
N SER A 88 15.58 -11.29 0.88
CA SER A 88 15.03 -11.17 -0.47
C SER A 88 15.81 -12.02 -1.47
N ARG A 89 17.15 -11.93 -1.45
CA ARG A 89 18.03 -12.75 -2.28
C ARG A 89 17.91 -14.24 -1.94
N ALA A 90 17.92 -14.59 -0.65
CA ALA A 90 17.72 -15.97 -0.21
C ALA A 90 16.37 -16.55 -0.67
N PHE A 91 15.31 -15.74 -0.68
CA PHE A 91 14.01 -16.14 -1.20
C PHE A 91 14.08 -16.43 -2.70
N VAL A 92 14.70 -15.56 -3.50
CA VAL A 92 14.86 -15.77 -4.95
C VAL A 92 15.68 -17.03 -5.24
N HIS A 93 16.76 -17.28 -4.50
CA HIS A 93 17.53 -18.54 -4.65
C HIS A 93 16.69 -19.78 -4.36
N ARG A 94 15.76 -19.72 -3.38
CA ARG A 94 14.81 -20.83 -3.14
C ARG A 94 13.84 -21.02 -4.31
N LEU A 95 13.36 -19.93 -4.91
CA LEU A 95 12.52 -20.01 -6.12
C LEU A 95 13.25 -20.68 -7.25
N ASP A 96 14.50 -20.29 -7.52
CA ASP A 96 15.36 -20.89 -8.54
C ASP A 96 15.59 -22.39 -8.33
N ALA A 97 15.95 -22.76 -7.10
CA ALA A 97 16.19 -24.15 -6.73
C ALA A 97 14.97 -25.06 -6.94
N ASN A 98 13.76 -24.50 -6.91
CA ASN A 98 12.49 -25.20 -7.10
C ASN A 98 11.85 -24.96 -8.49
N GLY A 99 12.54 -24.27 -9.40
CA GLY A 99 12.09 -24.03 -10.78
C GLY A 99 10.93 -23.04 -10.93
N TRP A 100 10.68 -22.20 -9.92
CA TRP A 100 9.70 -21.14 -9.98
C TRP A 100 10.19 -19.98 -10.86
N ALA A 101 9.32 -19.48 -11.71
CA ALA A 101 9.56 -18.20 -12.38
C ALA A 101 9.38 -17.05 -11.39
N TRP A 102 10.16 -15.99 -11.57
CA TRP A 102 10.06 -14.78 -10.75
C TRP A 102 10.46 -13.54 -11.54
N ALA A 103 10.02 -12.38 -11.07
CA ALA A 103 10.51 -11.09 -11.51
C ALA A 103 10.77 -10.18 -10.31
N VAL A 104 11.56 -9.15 -10.47
CA VAL A 104 11.93 -8.20 -9.42
C VAL A 104 11.75 -6.76 -9.88
N ASN A 105 11.13 -5.95 -9.03
CA ASN A 105 11.14 -4.49 -9.19
C ASN A 105 12.30 -3.93 -8.37
N HIS A 106 13.20 -3.19 -9.01
CA HIS A 106 14.37 -2.56 -8.39
C HIS A 106 14.45 -1.05 -8.68
N GLU A 107 13.48 -0.53 -9.43
CA GLU A 107 13.36 0.89 -9.75
C GLU A 107 11.99 1.40 -9.31
N ASN A 108 11.90 2.68 -8.99
CA ASN A 108 10.62 3.32 -8.72
C ASN A 108 9.83 3.56 -10.03
N ALA A 109 9.56 2.49 -10.76
CA ALA A 109 8.89 2.47 -12.06
C ALA A 109 8.03 1.21 -12.22
N ARG A 110 7.02 1.26 -13.10
CA ARG A 110 6.13 0.12 -13.41
C ARG A 110 6.82 -0.92 -14.31
N THR A 111 8.05 -1.27 -13.99
CA THR A 111 8.84 -2.28 -14.68
C THR A 111 9.31 -3.34 -13.71
N CYS A 112 9.53 -4.55 -14.18
CA CYS A 112 10.19 -5.60 -13.42
C CYS A 112 11.17 -6.38 -14.30
N LEU A 113 12.30 -6.75 -13.72
CA LEU A 113 13.31 -7.57 -14.39
C LEU A 113 13.02 -9.04 -14.14
N THR A 114 13.18 -9.85 -15.16
CA THR A 114 13.15 -11.33 -15.07
C THR A 114 14.15 -11.93 -16.05
N ARG A 115 14.74 -13.08 -15.69
CA ARG A 115 15.54 -13.87 -16.63
C ARG A 115 14.76 -14.99 -17.32
N ASP A 116 13.51 -15.21 -16.91
CA ASP A 116 12.66 -16.27 -17.43
C ASP A 116 11.75 -15.73 -18.54
N GLU A 117 12.02 -16.12 -19.78
CA GLU A 117 11.21 -15.74 -20.96
C GLU A 117 9.74 -16.17 -20.84
N ARG A 118 9.45 -17.18 -20.02
CA ARG A 118 8.09 -17.68 -19.81
C ARG A 118 7.26 -16.74 -18.94
N TYR A 119 7.91 -15.86 -18.13
CA TYR A 119 7.25 -15.05 -17.11
C TYR A 119 6.02 -14.30 -17.63
N ALA A 120 6.15 -13.63 -18.78
CA ALA A 120 5.07 -12.84 -19.37
C ALA A 120 3.85 -13.68 -19.80
N ASN A 121 4.03 -14.99 -20.00
CA ASN A 121 2.96 -15.91 -20.40
C ASN A 121 2.34 -16.66 -19.22
N LEU A 122 2.87 -16.51 -18.00
CA LEU A 122 2.38 -17.19 -16.80
C LEU A 122 1.30 -16.38 -16.06
N VAL A 123 1.12 -15.12 -16.42
CA VAL A 123 0.16 -14.20 -15.79
C VAL A 123 -0.64 -13.48 -16.87
N SER A 124 -1.95 -13.58 -16.81
CA SER A 124 -2.85 -13.01 -17.84
C SER A 124 -2.97 -11.48 -17.77
N ASN A 125 -2.75 -10.88 -16.61
CA ASN A 125 -2.85 -9.43 -16.41
C ASN A 125 -1.67 -8.93 -15.56
N LEU A 126 -0.68 -8.37 -16.22
CA LEU A 126 0.53 -7.83 -15.61
C LEU A 126 0.37 -6.32 -15.34
N TYR A 127 0.46 -5.95 -14.07
CA TYR A 127 0.52 -4.54 -13.67
C TYR A 127 1.91 -3.92 -13.96
N TYR A 128 2.98 -4.70 -13.78
CA TYR A 128 4.35 -4.30 -14.11
C TYR A 128 4.74 -4.84 -15.48
N THR A 129 5.42 -4.01 -16.28
CA THR A 129 5.95 -4.41 -17.59
C THR A 129 7.23 -5.24 -17.39
N PRO A 130 7.25 -6.52 -17.76
CA PRO A 130 8.45 -7.33 -17.62
C PRO A 130 9.51 -6.94 -18.67
N ILE A 131 10.74 -6.84 -18.21
CA ILE A 131 11.94 -6.70 -19.04
C ILE A 131 12.75 -7.97 -18.88
N ILE A 132 12.99 -8.68 -19.99
CA ILE A 132 13.72 -9.93 -19.98
C ILE A 132 15.22 -9.62 -20.05
N ASP A 133 15.95 -10.01 -19.02
CA ASP A 133 17.41 -9.95 -18.96
C ASP A 133 17.96 -11.34 -18.59
N PRO A 134 18.42 -12.13 -19.59
CA PRO A 134 18.97 -13.46 -19.33
C PRO A 134 20.22 -13.46 -18.43
N THR A 135 20.87 -12.30 -18.26
CA THR A 135 22.07 -12.15 -17.43
C THR A 135 21.76 -11.67 -16.01
N LEU A 136 20.49 -11.46 -15.68
CA LEU A 136 20.05 -10.97 -14.37
C LEU A 136 20.58 -11.85 -13.24
N ASP A 137 21.35 -11.23 -12.37
CA ASP A 137 21.86 -11.80 -11.13
C ASP A 137 21.28 -11.04 -9.93
N ILE A 138 20.42 -11.71 -9.17
CA ILE A 138 19.74 -11.11 -8.00
C ILE A 138 20.73 -10.60 -6.95
N ASP A 139 21.92 -11.20 -6.86
CA ASP A 139 22.93 -10.81 -5.88
C ASP A 139 23.60 -9.46 -6.19
N THR A 140 23.44 -8.97 -7.42
CA THR A 140 23.96 -7.66 -7.84
C THR A 140 22.95 -6.51 -7.68
N LEU A 141 21.66 -6.83 -7.46
CA LEU A 141 20.61 -5.80 -7.36
C LEU A 141 20.57 -5.16 -5.96
N ASP A 142 20.55 -3.83 -5.96
CA ASP A 142 20.30 -2.97 -4.80
C ASP A 142 19.77 -1.62 -5.29
N PRO A 143 18.56 -1.20 -4.92
CA PRO A 143 17.61 -1.86 -4.01
C PRO A 143 16.78 -2.98 -4.68
N ILE A 144 16.05 -3.74 -3.86
CA ILE A 144 14.96 -4.62 -4.26
C ILE A 144 13.68 -4.08 -3.59
N TYR A 145 12.70 -3.66 -4.38
CA TYR A 145 11.44 -3.11 -3.85
C TYR A 145 10.35 -4.17 -3.73
N LYS A 146 10.19 -5.02 -4.74
CA LYS A 146 9.20 -6.09 -4.78
C LYS A 146 9.72 -7.28 -5.55
N ILE A 147 9.21 -8.48 -5.22
CA ILE A 147 9.44 -9.70 -5.99
C ILE A 147 8.06 -10.26 -6.38
N PHE A 148 7.93 -10.68 -7.61
CA PHE A 148 6.70 -11.20 -8.19
C PHE A 148 6.87 -12.66 -8.54
N VAL A 149 5.94 -13.51 -8.08
CA VAL A 149 5.98 -14.94 -8.34
C VAL A 149 4.69 -15.37 -9.02
N PRO A 150 4.72 -15.72 -10.31
CA PRO A 150 3.60 -16.38 -10.97
C PRO A 150 3.24 -17.66 -10.22
N CYS A 151 2.03 -17.67 -9.64
CA CYS A 151 1.61 -18.73 -8.73
C CYS A 151 0.09 -18.75 -8.68
N LYS A 152 -0.53 -19.83 -9.15
CA LYS A 152 -1.99 -20.00 -9.07
C LYS A 152 -2.44 -20.20 -7.64
N THR A 153 -3.71 -19.81 -7.37
CA THR A 153 -4.31 -20.00 -6.04
C THR A 153 -4.18 -21.44 -5.56
N GLY A 154 -3.57 -21.63 -4.40
CA GLY A 154 -3.30 -22.92 -3.78
C GLY A 154 -1.88 -23.45 -4.01
N GLU A 155 -1.17 -23.00 -5.06
CA GLU A 155 0.22 -23.40 -5.31
C GLU A 155 1.21 -22.73 -4.35
N GLU A 156 0.84 -21.58 -3.73
CA GLU A 156 1.65 -20.88 -2.73
C GLU A 156 2.06 -21.76 -1.56
N ARG A 157 1.31 -22.84 -1.28
CA ARG A 157 1.65 -23.83 -0.24
C ARG A 157 2.96 -24.58 -0.52
N SER A 158 3.41 -24.57 -1.78
CA SER A 158 4.65 -25.20 -2.23
C SER A 158 5.84 -24.24 -2.24
N ILE A 159 5.61 -22.95 -1.89
CA ILE A 159 6.65 -21.92 -1.86
C ILE A 159 7.06 -21.67 -0.40
N ASP A 160 8.35 -21.72 -0.13
CA ASP A 160 8.91 -21.35 1.17
C ASP A 160 9.12 -19.84 1.26
N PHE A 161 8.20 -19.13 1.91
CA PHE A 161 8.25 -17.68 2.16
C PHE A 161 9.03 -17.30 3.43
N THR A 162 9.82 -18.20 4.00
CA THR A 162 10.59 -17.90 5.23
C THR A 162 11.46 -16.65 5.04
N GLY A 163 11.30 -15.68 5.94
CA GLY A 163 12.08 -14.43 5.98
C GLY A 163 11.57 -13.30 5.08
N VAL A 164 10.46 -13.49 4.36
CA VAL A 164 9.82 -12.44 3.57
C VAL A 164 8.33 -12.33 3.89
N THR A 165 7.77 -11.14 3.72
CA THR A 165 6.33 -10.91 3.76
C THR A 165 5.75 -10.99 2.36
N TRP A 166 4.56 -11.54 2.23
CA TRP A 166 3.94 -11.73 0.94
C TRP A 166 2.42 -11.52 1.00
N ALA A 167 1.84 -11.20 -0.14
CA ALA A 167 0.41 -11.12 -0.33
C ALA A 167 0.01 -11.67 -1.70
N ARG A 168 -1.19 -12.21 -1.80
CA ARG A 168 -1.76 -12.60 -3.08
C ARG A 168 -2.35 -11.35 -3.77
N TYR A 169 -1.85 -11.09 -4.97
CA TYR A 169 -2.33 -9.97 -5.78
C TYR A 169 -3.51 -10.37 -6.68
N SER A 170 -3.44 -11.57 -7.27
CA SER A 170 -4.48 -12.14 -8.12
C SER A 170 -4.48 -13.67 -8.02
N ASP A 171 -5.40 -14.33 -8.72
CA ASP A 171 -5.44 -15.80 -8.79
C ASP A 171 -4.19 -16.43 -9.44
N GLU A 172 -3.35 -15.61 -10.09
CA GLU A 172 -2.16 -16.08 -10.83
C GLU A 172 -0.84 -15.50 -10.29
N LEU A 173 -0.89 -14.56 -9.30
CA LEU A 173 0.30 -13.81 -8.92
C LEU A 173 0.37 -13.54 -7.41
N VAL A 174 1.53 -13.80 -6.84
CA VAL A 174 1.91 -13.44 -5.47
C VAL A 174 2.96 -12.34 -5.52
N TYR A 175 2.82 -11.34 -4.65
CA TYR A 175 3.81 -10.30 -4.41
C TYR A 175 4.53 -10.57 -3.09
N VAL A 176 5.85 -10.47 -3.10
CA VAL A 176 6.68 -10.27 -1.91
C VAL A 176 6.98 -8.78 -1.84
N GLU A 177 6.46 -8.14 -0.82
CA GLU A 177 6.51 -6.69 -0.67
C GLU A 177 6.46 -6.30 0.82
N PRO A 178 6.88 -5.06 1.17
CA PRO A 178 6.67 -4.53 2.51
C PRO A 178 5.19 -4.39 2.83
N THR A 179 4.81 -4.67 4.08
CA THR A 179 3.42 -4.59 4.56
C THR A 179 3.29 -3.80 5.87
N ASP A 180 4.27 -2.98 6.23
CA ASP A 180 4.27 -2.20 7.49
C ASP A 180 3.97 -0.71 7.23
N LYS A 181 2.71 -0.41 6.85
CA LYS A 181 2.23 0.98 6.68
C LYS A 181 2.41 1.80 7.96
N ALA A 182 2.27 1.17 9.15
CA ALA A 182 2.44 1.85 10.43
C ALA A 182 3.86 2.39 10.61
N ARG A 183 4.89 1.66 10.18
CA ARG A 183 6.28 2.15 10.20
C ARG A 183 6.44 3.41 9.36
N GLY A 184 5.87 3.41 8.16
CA GLY A 184 5.89 4.57 7.27
C GLY A 184 5.17 5.78 7.88
N ILE A 185 4.00 5.57 8.50
CA ILE A 185 3.24 6.62 9.20
C ILE A 185 4.08 7.21 10.35
N ARG A 186 4.68 6.38 11.21
CA ARG A 186 5.56 6.86 12.30
C ARG A 186 6.73 7.67 11.77
N LYS A 187 7.36 7.22 10.69
CA LYS A 187 8.47 7.92 10.04
C LYS A 187 8.02 9.28 9.49
N MET A 188 6.86 9.35 8.84
CA MET A 188 6.29 10.62 8.35
C MET A 188 5.97 11.56 9.51
N MET A 189 5.34 11.07 10.58
CA MET A 189 5.03 11.90 11.77
C MET A 189 6.30 12.46 12.42
N ALA A 190 7.38 11.67 12.49
CA ALA A 190 8.68 12.13 12.99
C ALA A 190 9.30 13.20 12.08
N LEU A 191 9.20 13.09 10.75
CA LEU A 191 9.66 14.10 9.80
C LEU A 191 8.88 15.42 9.93
N LEU A 192 7.60 15.34 10.28
CA LEU A 192 6.72 16.50 10.48
C LEU A 192 6.82 17.11 11.89
N ASP A 193 7.64 16.53 12.78
CA ASP A 193 7.70 16.87 14.22
C ASP A 193 6.29 16.91 14.84
N ALA A 194 5.45 15.92 14.54
CA ALA A 194 4.04 15.89 14.84
C ALA A 194 3.69 14.76 15.83
N PRO A 195 2.73 15.02 16.77
CA PRO A 195 2.38 14.07 17.81
C PRO A 195 1.63 12.86 17.25
N ILE A 196 2.09 11.66 17.60
CA ILE A 196 1.58 10.39 17.08
C ILE A 196 0.13 10.12 17.48
N GLU A 197 -0.30 10.60 18.64
CA GLU A 197 -1.67 10.49 19.15
C GLU A 197 -2.70 11.31 18.35
N ASP A 198 -2.25 12.19 17.46
CA ASP A 198 -3.12 12.95 16.56
C ASP A 198 -3.31 12.29 15.20
N VAL A 199 -2.73 11.11 15.00
CA VAL A 199 -2.96 10.30 13.79
C VAL A 199 -4.36 9.68 13.82
N ILE A 200 -4.99 9.65 12.64
CA ILE A 200 -6.24 8.93 12.39
C ILE A 200 -6.01 8.13 11.10
N VAL A 201 -6.30 6.82 11.13
CA VAL A 201 -6.15 5.96 9.96
C VAL A 201 -7.50 5.42 9.52
N PHE A 202 -7.70 5.30 8.19
CA PHE A 202 -8.86 4.68 7.57
C PHE A 202 -8.40 3.52 6.70
N GLY A 203 -9.05 2.34 6.83
CA GLY A 203 -8.69 1.15 6.08
C GLY A 203 -9.83 0.15 5.93
N ASP A 204 -9.68 -0.81 4.99
CA ASP A 204 -10.66 -1.86 4.75
C ASP A 204 -10.06 -3.26 4.54
N GLY A 205 -8.82 -3.38 4.13
CA GLY A 205 -8.19 -4.62 3.71
C GLY A 205 -7.33 -5.32 4.75
N THR A 206 -6.94 -6.56 4.49
CA THR A 206 -5.99 -7.31 5.33
C THR A 206 -4.60 -6.68 5.35
N ASN A 207 -4.23 -5.96 4.29
CA ASN A 207 -2.99 -5.18 4.19
C ASN A 207 -2.98 -3.91 5.05
N ASP A 208 -4.12 -3.57 5.70
CA ASP A 208 -4.25 -2.44 6.63
C ASP A 208 -4.13 -2.85 8.09
N VAL A 209 -4.12 -4.16 8.38
CA VAL A 209 -4.07 -4.68 9.76
C VAL A 209 -2.87 -4.13 10.53
N ASP A 210 -1.73 -3.99 9.86
CA ASP A 210 -0.53 -3.41 10.45
C ASP A 210 -0.64 -1.90 10.71
N MET A 211 -1.54 -1.21 10.03
CA MET A 211 -1.82 0.21 10.24
C MET A 211 -2.73 0.47 11.45
N PHE A 212 -3.50 -0.54 11.91
CA PHE A 212 -4.40 -0.41 13.05
C PHE A 212 -3.64 -0.66 14.36
N ARG A 213 -3.24 0.41 15.03
CA ARG A 213 -2.41 0.44 16.23
C ARG A 213 -3.07 1.21 17.37
N PRO A 214 -2.85 0.82 18.64
CA PRO A 214 -3.50 1.45 19.78
C PRO A 214 -2.99 2.87 20.11
N GLU A 215 -1.91 3.32 19.47
CA GLU A 215 -1.33 4.64 19.69
C GLU A 215 -2.06 5.78 18.97
N TRP A 216 -3.01 5.45 18.07
CA TRP A 216 -3.80 6.42 17.31
C TRP A 216 -5.23 5.93 17.05
N THR A 217 -6.06 6.79 16.46
CA THR A 217 -7.45 6.45 16.15
C THR A 217 -7.54 5.62 14.87
N CYS A 218 -8.20 4.47 14.95
CA CYS A 218 -8.40 3.52 13.86
C CYS A 218 -9.86 3.50 13.41
N VAL A 219 -10.10 3.76 12.13
CA VAL A 219 -11.44 3.76 11.52
C VAL A 219 -11.52 2.66 10.47
N ALA A 220 -12.35 1.65 10.69
CA ALA A 220 -12.64 0.62 9.70
C ALA A 220 -13.82 1.04 8.82
N MET A 221 -13.66 0.86 7.51
CA MET A 221 -14.74 1.05 6.55
C MET A 221 -15.85 0.01 6.75
N GLY A 222 -17.09 0.32 6.37
CA GLY A 222 -18.21 -0.62 6.45
C GLY A 222 -18.01 -1.89 5.63
N ASN A 223 -17.27 -1.80 4.53
CA ASN A 223 -16.83 -2.92 3.70
C ASN A 223 -15.54 -3.60 4.20
N ALA A 224 -14.97 -3.18 5.32
CA ALA A 224 -13.72 -3.73 5.84
C ALA A 224 -13.84 -5.21 6.25
N VAL A 225 -12.71 -5.92 6.20
CA VAL A 225 -12.62 -7.29 6.70
C VAL A 225 -12.94 -7.36 8.21
N PRO A 226 -13.51 -8.48 8.70
CA PRO A 226 -13.91 -8.60 10.10
C PRO A 226 -12.79 -8.28 11.09
N GLU A 227 -11.58 -8.77 10.84
CA GLU A 227 -10.41 -8.54 11.69
C GLU A 227 -10.12 -7.04 11.91
N LEU A 228 -10.30 -6.22 10.87
CA LEU A 228 -10.06 -4.80 10.96
C LEU A 228 -11.13 -4.09 11.78
N LYS A 229 -12.41 -4.51 11.60
CA LYS A 229 -13.54 -3.99 12.39
C LYS A 229 -13.41 -4.29 13.89
N GLU A 230 -12.85 -5.45 14.24
CA GLU A 230 -12.60 -5.84 15.64
C GLU A 230 -11.51 -4.98 16.30
N ARG A 231 -10.57 -4.43 15.52
CA ARG A 231 -9.47 -3.59 16.02
C ARG A 231 -9.77 -2.09 15.96
N ALA A 232 -10.87 -1.71 15.32
CA ALA A 232 -11.19 -0.30 15.08
C ALA A 232 -11.82 0.38 16.30
N ASP A 233 -11.44 1.63 16.54
CA ASP A 233 -12.12 2.52 17.48
C ASP A 233 -13.49 2.96 16.94
N LEU A 234 -13.64 3.03 15.61
CA LEU A 234 -14.86 3.39 14.92
C LEU A 234 -15.04 2.53 13.66
N VAL A 235 -16.24 2.00 13.47
CA VAL A 235 -16.67 1.45 12.18
C VAL A 235 -17.61 2.46 11.52
N THR A 236 -17.22 2.94 10.33
CA THR A 236 -18.05 3.82 9.49
C THR A 236 -18.89 3.04 8.49
N THR A 237 -19.56 3.71 7.55
CA THR A 237 -20.29 3.07 6.45
C THR A 237 -19.33 2.60 5.34
N SER A 238 -19.85 1.90 4.33
CA SER A 238 -19.06 1.43 3.19
C SER A 238 -18.49 2.59 2.37
N VAL A 239 -17.43 2.32 1.62
CA VAL A 239 -16.88 3.27 0.65
C VAL A 239 -17.93 3.76 -0.35
N ASP A 240 -18.90 2.90 -0.70
CA ASP A 240 -20.01 3.21 -1.61
C ASP A 240 -21.20 3.92 -0.92
N ASP A 241 -21.18 4.01 0.42
CA ASP A 241 -22.21 4.63 1.26
C ASP A 241 -21.65 5.81 2.07
N ASP A 242 -20.87 6.68 1.42
CA ASP A 242 -20.28 7.90 2.00
C ASP A 242 -19.37 7.64 3.22
N GLY A 243 -18.68 6.47 3.26
CA GLY A 243 -17.96 6.01 4.45
C GLY A 243 -16.91 6.96 5.00
N ILE A 244 -16.12 7.61 4.12
CA ILE A 244 -15.12 8.60 4.56
C ILE A 244 -15.80 9.84 5.14
N TRP A 245 -16.82 10.38 4.46
CA TRP A 245 -17.59 11.53 4.94
C TRP A 245 -18.19 11.25 6.33
N ASN A 246 -18.91 10.15 6.43
CA ASN A 246 -19.59 9.77 7.67
C ASN A 246 -18.62 9.51 8.83
N GLY A 247 -17.45 8.91 8.55
CA GLY A 247 -16.39 8.71 9.53
C GLY A 247 -15.83 10.05 10.03
N CYS A 248 -15.54 10.98 9.13
CA CYS A 248 -15.05 12.32 9.48
C CYS A 248 -16.06 13.12 10.29
N VAL A 249 -17.37 13.05 9.95
CA VAL A 249 -18.45 13.71 10.73
C VAL A 249 -18.56 13.09 12.11
N LYS A 250 -18.56 11.75 12.23
CA LYS A 250 -18.63 11.08 13.55
C LYS A 250 -17.47 11.42 14.47
N LEU A 251 -16.29 11.65 13.91
CA LEU A 251 -15.09 12.08 14.66
C LEU A 251 -15.06 13.59 14.92
N GLY A 252 -16.05 14.34 14.42
CA GLY A 252 -16.11 15.79 14.57
C GLY A 252 -15.01 16.55 13.82
N LEU A 253 -14.43 15.95 12.75
CA LEU A 253 -13.37 16.56 11.96
C LEU A 253 -13.93 17.53 10.90
N ILE A 254 -15.16 17.28 10.45
CA ILE A 254 -15.91 18.10 9.50
C ILE A 254 -17.37 18.23 9.99
N GLU A 255 -18.04 19.30 9.54
CA GLU A 255 -19.49 19.45 9.74
C GLU A 255 -20.27 18.54 8.76
N GLY A 256 -21.42 18.01 9.21
CA GLY A 256 -22.27 17.12 8.42
C GLY A 256 -23.22 17.86 7.46
#